data_7197dd32f02f9b2f821f260d33418444
#
_entry.id   7197dd32f02f9b2f821f260d33418444
#
_cell.length_a   1.000
_cell.length_b   1.000
_cell.length_c   1.000
_cell.angle_alpha   90.00
_cell.angle_beta   90.00
_cell.angle_gamma   90.00
#
_symmetry.space_group_name_H-M   'P 1'
#
loop_
_entity.id
_entity.type
_entity.pdbx_description
1 polymer ?
#
loop_
_entity_poly.entity_id
_entity_poly.type
_entity_poly.pdbx_seq_one_letter_code
_entity_poly.pdbx_strand_id
1 'polypeptide(L)'
;TTEIYTLSLHDALPIWGAITHEDNLGNRGVTKAGNVQVMSAGTGIQHSEANLEDGVTTMFQIWIVPAEKNFQPRWETREFPDSTVAGKLYTLASGRAKNDGGLPIHQDVAVLGATLKAGEEAVHGLPGGRRAYLVPARGGIEVNGIAAPERAGIRVAGEETITIKAVTDTEIVLVDIA
;
A
#
# COMPACT_ATOMS: atom_id res chain seq x y z
N THR A 1 17.66 18.16 -9.49
CA THR A 1 16.26 18.21 -9.98
C THR A 1 16.13 17.11 -11.03
N THR A 2 15.56 15.99 -10.65
CA THR A 2 15.32 14.90 -11.59
C THR A 2 13.86 15.04 -12.06
N GLU A 3 13.67 15.51 -13.29
CA GLU A 3 12.36 15.50 -13.92
C GLU A 3 12.08 14.06 -14.36
N ILE A 4 11.21 13.38 -13.64
CA ILE A 4 10.73 12.07 -14.02
C ILE A 4 9.30 12.25 -14.56
N TYR A 5 9.17 12.25 -15.87
CA TYR A 5 7.87 12.11 -16.53
C TYR A 5 7.41 10.67 -16.43
N THR A 6 6.82 10.31 -15.32
CA THR A 6 6.29 8.96 -15.12
C THR A 6 4.77 9.00 -15.12
N LEU A 7 4.17 8.33 -16.08
CA LEU A 7 2.76 7.95 -16.09
C LEU A 7 2.54 6.84 -15.04
N SER A 8 2.71 7.15 -13.78
CA SER A 8 2.60 6.15 -12.71
C SER A 8 1.79 6.68 -11.54
N LEU A 9 1.14 5.77 -10.88
CA LEU A 9 0.58 5.93 -9.55
C LEU A 9 1.71 5.72 -8.55
N HIS A 10 1.85 6.62 -7.60
CA HIS A 10 2.76 6.45 -6.47
C HIS A 10 1.93 6.37 -5.20
N ASP A 11 2.05 5.27 -4.51
CA ASP A 11 1.52 5.12 -3.17
C ASP A 11 2.71 5.13 -2.19
N ALA A 12 2.72 6.03 -1.24
CA ALA A 12 3.68 6.00 -0.14
C ALA A 12 2.97 5.57 1.14
N LEU A 13 3.51 4.54 1.75
CA LEU A 13 3.02 3.96 2.99
C LEU A 13 4.13 4.01 4.04
N PRO A 14 4.22 5.08 4.87
CA PRO A 14 5.17 5.14 5.94
C PRO A 14 4.88 4.07 7.00
N ILE A 15 5.92 3.32 7.36
CA ILE A 15 5.89 2.33 8.45
C ILE A 15 6.40 2.99 9.75
N TRP A 16 7.30 3.96 9.59
CA TRP A 16 7.89 4.71 10.68
C TRP A 16 8.18 6.14 10.23
N GLY A 17 7.96 7.11 11.12
CA GLY A 17 8.18 8.53 10.82
C GLY A 17 7.07 9.15 9.98
N ALA A 18 7.40 10.12 9.18
CA ALA A 18 6.49 10.82 8.29
C ALA A 18 7.19 11.31 7.02
N ILE A 19 6.41 11.52 5.97
CA ILE A 19 6.86 12.14 4.72
C ILE A 19 5.99 13.36 4.41
N THR A 20 6.61 14.47 4.04
CA THR A 20 5.91 15.66 3.58
C THR A 20 5.93 15.70 2.06
N HIS A 21 4.76 15.79 1.46
CA HIS A 21 4.53 15.96 0.03
C HIS A 21 4.20 17.42 -0.28
N GLU A 22 4.68 17.91 -1.42
CA GLU A 22 4.37 19.21 -1.98
C GLU A 22 4.38 19.13 -3.51
N ASP A 23 3.36 19.68 -4.20
CA ASP A 23 3.25 19.58 -5.65
C ASP A 23 2.85 20.88 -6.35
N ASN A 24 2.98 20.87 -7.69
CA ASN A 24 2.68 22.03 -8.55
C ASN A 24 1.17 22.29 -8.73
N LEU A 25 0.30 21.47 -8.17
CA LEU A 25 -1.15 21.68 -8.11
C LEU A 25 -1.55 22.42 -6.84
N GLY A 26 -0.60 22.72 -5.95
CA GLY A 26 -0.82 23.41 -4.68
C GLY A 26 -1.16 22.48 -3.52
N ASN A 27 -1.06 21.17 -3.71
CA ASN A 27 -1.22 20.25 -2.60
C ASN A 27 0.02 20.25 -1.73
N ARG A 28 -0.19 20.23 -0.41
CA ARG A 28 0.82 20.03 0.59
C ARG A 28 0.25 19.25 1.76
N GLY A 29 0.93 18.20 2.20
CA GLY A 29 0.48 17.42 3.35
C GLY A 29 1.56 16.52 3.91
N VAL A 30 1.30 16.03 5.11
CA VAL A 30 2.19 15.12 5.85
C VAL A 30 1.49 13.78 5.99
N THR A 31 2.14 12.74 5.51
CA THR A 31 1.68 11.36 5.67
C THR A 31 2.53 10.68 6.74
N LYS A 32 1.92 10.35 7.86
CA LYS A 32 2.55 9.71 9.02
C LYS A 32 2.49 8.19 8.92
N ALA A 33 3.29 7.51 9.73
CA ALA A 33 3.21 6.06 9.89
C ALA A 33 1.76 5.60 10.19
N GLY A 34 1.32 4.54 9.52
CA GLY A 34 -0.05 4.05 9.56
C GLY A 34 -1.02 4.71 8.60
N ASN A 35 -0.64 5.84 7.97
CA ASN A 35 -1.43 6.51 6.95
C ASN A 35 -0.93 6.11 5.55
N VAL A 36 -1.73 6.39 4.54
CA VAL A 36 -1.36 6.19 3.14
C VAL A 36 -1.57 7.47 2.34
N GLN A 37 -0.70 7.75 1.41
CA GLN A 37 -0.94 8.72 0.35
C GLN A 37 -0.96 8.03 -1.01
N VAL A 38 -1.80 8.54 -1.88
CA VAL A 38 -1.91 8.12 -3.28
C VAL A 38 -1.72 9.33 -4.18
N MET A 39 -0.80 9.22 -5.12
CA MET A 39 -0.61 10.20 -6.16
C MET A 39 -0.85 9.57 -7.53
N SER A 40 -1.76 10.13 -8.29
CA SER A 40 -2.03 9.74 -9.68
C SER A 40 -1.52 10.84 -10.60
N ALA A 41 -0.43 10.59 -11.32
CA ALA A 41 0.23 11.61 -12.13
C ALA A 41 -0.59 12.08 -13.35
N GLY A 42 -1.42 11.20 -13.94
CA GLY A 42 -2.33 11.57 -15.03
C GLY A 42 -1.63 12.25 -16.20
N THR A 43 -2.04 13.49 -16.50
CA THR A 43 -1.41 14.33 -17.55
C THR A 43 -0.08 14.94 -17.14
N GLY A 44 0.34 14.75 -15.90
CA GLY A 44 1.61 15.20 -15.34
C GLY A 44 1.46 15.91 -14.00
N ILE A 45 2.37 15.63 -13.09
CA ILE A 45 2.50 16.27 -11.80
C ILE A 45 4.00 16.43 -11.48
N GLN A 46 4.38 17.59 -10.98
CA GLN A 46 5.71 17.82 -10.42
C GLN A 46 5.56 17.88 -8.90
N HIS A 47 6.33 17.09 -8.20
CA HIS A 47 6.24 17.02 -6.75
C HIS A 47 7.60 16.85 -6.10
N SER A 48 7.64 17.10 -4.83
CA SER A 48 8.75 16.77 -3.93
C SER A 48 8.22 16.00 -2.72
N GLU A 49 9.02 15.08 -2.24
CA GLU A 49 8.79 14.35 -1.00
C GLU A 49 10.01 14.48 -0.12
N ALA A 50 9.81 14.88 1.12
CA ALA A 50 10.90 15.15 2.06
C ALA A 50 10.54 14.63 3.46
N ASN A 51 11.53 14.05 4.14
CA ASN A 51 11.47 13.86 5.57
C ASN A 51 11.86 15.18 6.25
N LEU A 52 10.89 15.87 6.83
CA LEU A 52 11.09 17.12 7.57
C LEU A 52 11.07 16.90 9.10
N GLU A 53 11.03 15.66 9.54
CA GLU A 53 11.07 15.29 10.96
C GLU A 53 12.53 15.04 11.41
N ASP A 54 12.77 15.12 12.72
CA ASP A 54 14.11 14.92 13.30
C ASP A 54 14.59 13.46 13.25
N GLY A 55 13.73 12.51 12.87
CA GLY A 55 13.99 11.07 12.89
C GLY A 55 14.12 10.45 11.50
N VAL A 56 14.45 9.15 11.49
CA VAL A 56 14.45 8.35 10.26
C VAL A 56 13.00 8.06 9.84
N THR A 57 12.72 8.19 8.56
CA THR A 57 11.47 7.70 7.96
C THR A 57 11.73 6.41 7.19
N THR A 58 10.91 5.40 7.42
CA THR A 58 10.89 4.15 6.66
C THR A 58 9.52 3.99 6.02
N MET A 59 9.48 3.74 4.71
CA MET A 59 8.22 3.60 3.99
C MET A 59 8.33 2.62 2.84
N PHE A 60 7.19 2.10 2.39
CA PHE A 60 7.04 1.51 1.06
C PHE A 60 6.67 2.60 0.06
N GLN A 61 7.33 2.60 -1.07
CA GLN A 61 6.89 3.32 -2.25
C GLN A 61 6.47 2.29 -3.30
N ILE A 62 5.18 2.31 -3.66
CA ILE A 62 4.57 1.32 -4.55
C ILE A 62 4.24 2.01 -5.86
N TRP A 63 4.76 1.48 -6.96
CA TRP A 63 4.53 1.99 -8.30
C TRP A 63 3.56 1.09 -9.05
N ILE A 64 2.43 1.65 -9.49
CA ILE A 64 1.39 0.95 -10.22
C ILE A 64 1.20 1.61 -11.58
N VAL A 65 1.36 0.86 -12.65
CA VAL A 65 1.10 1.37 -14.02
C VAL A 65 -0.41 1.48 -14.20
N PRO A 66 -0.95 2.67 -14.51
CA PRO A 66 -2.38 2.84 -14.69
C PRO A 66 -2.89 2.16 -15.97
N ALA A 67 -4.14 1.70 -15.97
CA ALA A 67 -4.81 1.11 -17.13
C ALA A 67 -5.15 2.16 -18.20
N GLU A 68 -5.32 3.42 -17.79
CA GLU A 68 -5.69 4.53 -18.67
C GLU A 68 -4.63 5.65 -18.58
N LYS A 69 -4.59 6.48 -19.61
CA LYS A 69 -3.70 7.65 -19.69
C LYS A 69 -4.52 8.94 -19.68
N ASN A 70 -3.84 10.07 -19.42
CA ASN A 70 -4.39 11.41 -19.57
C ASN A 70 -5.58 11.74 -18.64
N PHE A 71 -5.74 11.05 -17.53
CA PHE A 71 -6.68 11.46 -16.48
C PHE A 71 -6.15 12.69 -15.72
N GLN A 72 -7.03 13.33 -14.95
CA GLN A 72 -6.65 14.49 -14.14
C GLN A 72 -5.68 14.09 -13.04
N PRO A 73 -4.54 14.77 -12.89
CA PRO A 73 -3.63 14.52 -11.77
C PRO A 73 -4.32 14.75 -10.42
N ARG A 74 -3.97 13.94 -9.45
CA ARG A 74 -4.48 14.08 -8.08
C ARG A 74 -3.48 13.58 -7.06
N TRP A 75 -3.56 14.14 -5.87
CA TRP A 75 -2.92 13.66 -4.67
C TRP A 75 -3.93 13.62 -3.53
N GLU A 76 -3.87 12.60 -2.71
CA GLU A 76 -4.72 12.45 -1.52
C GLU A 76 -3.97 11.65 -0.47
N THR A 77 -4.13 12.04 0.80
CA THR A 77 -3.67 11.25 1.95
C THR A 77 -4.86 10.93 2.85
N ARG A 78 -4.81 9.77 3.51
CA ARG A 78 -5.85 9.33 4.43
C ARG A 78 -5.25 8.63 5.62
N GLU A 79 -5.82 8.96 6.79
CA GLU A 79 -5.62 8.17 8.00
C GLU A 79 -6.42 6.88 7.92
N PHE A 80 -5.77 5.77 8.20
CA PHE A 80 -6.45 4.50 8.34
C PHE A 80 -6.69 4.19 9.81
N PRO A 81 -7.79 3.48 10.12
CA PRO A 81 -8.06 3.13 11.49
C PRO A 81 -6.89 2.32 12.04
N ASP A 82 -6.44 2.73 13.20
CA ASP A 82 -5.43 2.06 13.99
C ASP A 82 -5.85 0.65 14.42
N SER A 83 -5.25 0.13 15.45
CA SER A 83 -5.46 -1.20 16.04
C SER A 83 -6.93 -1.66 16.24
N THR A 84 -7.93 -0.82 16.00
CA THR A 84 -9.35 -1.20 16.11
C THR A 84 -9.83 -2.14 14.99
N VAL A 85 -9.03 -2.32 13.93
CA VAL A 85 -9.25 -3.30 12.85
C VAL A 85 -8.28 -4.49 12.96
N ALA A 86 -7.72 -4.72 14.14
CA ALA A 86 -6.84 -5.84 14.40
C ALA A 86 -7.42 -7.17 13.87
N GLY A 87 -6.59 -7.98 13.25
CA GLY A 87 -6.97 -9.27 12.69
C GLY A 87 -7.64 -9.25 11.33
N LYS A 88 -7.71 -8.09 10.62
CA LYS A 88 -8.33 -7.99 9.30
C LYS A 88 -7.45 -7.23 8.31
N LEU A 89 -7.47 -7.68 7.06
CA LEU A 89 -6.98 -6.90 5.93
C LEU A 89 -8.00 -5.80 5.61
N TYR A 90 -7.53 -4.58 5.44
CA TYR A 90 -8.32 -3.42 5.03
C TYR A 90 -7.72 -2.79 3.78
N THR A 91 -8.57 -2.26 2.91
CA THR A 91 -8.13 -1.68 1.65
C THR A 91 -7.62 -0.26 1.88
N LEU A 92 -6.38 -0.02 1.50
CA LEU A 92 -5.70 1.27 1.55
C LEU A 92 -5.96 2.07 0.27
N ALA A 93 -5.73 1.43 -0.88
CA ALA A 93 -5.98 2.00 -2.19
C ALA A 93 -6.55 0.93 -3.12
N SER A 94 -7.46 1.31 -4.03
CA SER A 94 -8.08 0.34 -4.93
C SER A 94 -8.64 0.99 -6.20
N GLY A 95 -8.45 0.32 -7.32
CA GLY A 95 -9.12 0.61 -8.58
C GLY A 95 -10.05 -0.52 -9.02
N ARG A 96 -10.35 -1.47 -8.12
CA ARG A 96 -11.36 -2.51 -8.37
C ARG A 96 -12.75 -1.88 -8.49
N ALA A 97 -13.62 -2.52 -9.27
CA ALA A 97 -14.97 -2.01 -9.54
C ALA A 97 -15.89 -1.86 -8.31
N LYS A 98 -15.49 -2.39 -7.15
CA LYS A 98 -16.23 -2.29 -5.89
C LYS A 98 -15.67 -1.15 -5.04
N ASN A 99 -16.56 -0.34 -4.47
CA ASN A 99 -16.19 0.62 -3.43
C ASN A 99 -15.86 -0.15 -2.15
N ASP A 100 -14.58 -0.39 -1.93
CA ASP A 100 -14.03 -1.15 -0.80
C ASP A 100 -13.37 -0.27 0.26
N GLY A 101 -13.63 1.03 0.20
CA GLY A 101 -13.18 2.02 1.18
C GLY A 101 -11.76 2.54 0.94
N GLY A 102 -11.02 1.99 -0.01
CA GLY A 102 -9.66 2.45 -0.36
C GLY A 102 -9.64 3.81 -1.06
N LEU A 103 -8.48 4.44 -1.09
CA LEU A 103 -8.23 5.59 -1.97
C LEU A 103 -8.31 5.13 -3.43
N PRO A 104 -8.99 5.86 -4.33
CA PRO A 104 -9.16 5.39 -5.70
C PRO A 104 -7.85 5.49 -6.50
N ILE A 105 -7.58 4.42 -7.26
CA ILE A 105 -6.47 4.32 -8.22
C ILE A 105 -6.98 3.88 -9.59
N HIS A 106 -6.22 4.16 -10.66
CA HIS A 106 -6.61 3.91 -12.06
C HIS A 106 -6.04 2.58 -12.59
N GLN A 107 -6.18 1.50 -11.82
CA GLN A 107 -5.79 0.15 -12.21
C GLN A 107 -6.59 -0.89 -11.44
N ASP A 108 -6.86 -2.06 -12.03
CA ASP A 108 -7.49 -3.19 -11.34
C ASP A 108 -6.50 -3.86 -10.36
N VAL A 109 -6.17 -3.12 -9.33
CA VAL A 109 -5.27 -3.48 -8.24
C VAL A 109 -5.91 -3.04 -6.94
N ALA A 110 -5.62 -3.74 -5.85
CA ALA A 110 -5.86 -3.24 -4.51
C ALA A 110 -4.60 -3.33 -3.67
N VAL A 111 -4.30 -2.28 -2.93
CA VAL A 111 -3.29 -2.26 -1.88
C VAL A 111 -4.00 -2.40 -0.55
N LEU A 112 -3.64 -3.42 0.21
CA LEU A 112 -4.23 -3.73 1.50
C LEU A 112 -3.17 -3.68 2.59
N GLY A 113 -3.60 -3.36 3.80
CA GLY A 113 -2.78 -3.39 5.00
C GLY A 113 -3.43 -4.25 6.09
N ALA A 114 -2.61 -4.75 7.00
CA ALA A 114 -3.07 -5.36 8.24
C ALA A 114 -2.05 -5.22 9.35
N THR A 115 -2.54 -5.06 10.58
CA THR A 115 -1.77 -5.23 11.81
C THR A 115 -2.33 -6.45 12.53
N LEU A 116 -1.48 -7.45 12.75
CA LEU A 116 -1.84 -8.71 13.39
C LEU A 116 -0.99 -8.92 14.64
N LYS A 117 -1.62 -9.42 15.70
CA LYS A 117 -0.92 -9.92 16.87
C LYS A 117 -0.41 -11.35 16.63
N ALA A 118 0.64 -11.73 17.34
CA ALA A 118 1.16 -13.09 17.28
C ALA A 118 0.04 -14.13 17.46
N GLY A 119 -0.06 -15.08 16.52
CA GLY A 119 -1.09 -16.11 16.47
C GLY A 119 -2.39 -15.72 15.76
N GLU A 120 -2.63 -14.43 15.44
CA GLU A 120 -3.79 -14.02 14.65
C GLU A 120 -3.62 -14.40 13.18
N GLU A 121 -4.77 -14.59 12.52
CA GLU A 121 -4.83 -14.94 11.10
C GLU A 121 -5.72 -13.97 10.34
N ALA A 122 -5.30 -13.65 9.12
CA ALA A 122 -6.09 -12.91 8.14
C ALA A 122 -6.21 -13.72 6.86
N VAL A 123 -7.38 -13.64 6.21
CA VAL A 123 -7.66 -14.37 4.97
C VAL A 123 -8.02 -13.39 3.87
N HIS A 124 -7.45 -13.59 2.67
CA HIS A 124 -7.73 -12.82 1.48
C HIS A 124 -8.06 -13.73 0.29
N GLY A 125 -9.18 -13.43 -0.39
CA GLY A 125 -9.58 -14.16 -1.60
C GLY A 125 -8.91 -13.61 -2.86
N LEU A 126 -8.45 -14.49 -3.72
CA LEU A 126 -7.90 -14.18 -5.07
C LEU A 126 -8.77 -14.80 -6.17
N PRO A 127 -10.02 -14.38 -6.34
CA PRO A 127 -10.92 -14.97 -7.34
C PRO A 127 -10.45 -14.66 -8.76
N GLY A 128 -10.77 -15.56 -9.71
CA GLY A 128 -10.57 -15.31 -11.14
C GLY A 128 -9.11 -15.33 -11.60
N GLY A 129 -8.21 -15.99 -10.85
CA GLY A 129 -6.81 -16.11 -11.23
C GLY A 129 -5.96 -14.87 -10.88
N ARG A 130 -6.47 -14.00 -10.02
CA ARG A 130 -5.70 -12.87 -9.46
C ARG A 130 -4.43 -13.36 -8.78
N ARG A 131 -3.49 -12.48 -8.63
CA ARG A 131 -2.19 -12.74 -8.01
C ARG A 131 -1.99 -11.74 -6.86
N ALA A 132 -1.14 -12.10 -5.92
CA ALA A 132 -0.75 -11.16 -4.89
C ALA A 132 0.77 -11.10 -4.71
N TYR A 133 1.20 -9.93 -4.24
CA TYR A 133 2.54 -9.73 -3.69
C TYR A 133 2.39 -9.14 -2.31
N LEU A 134 3.01 -9.74 -1.31
CA LEU A 134 2.93 -9.24 0.05
C LEU A 134 4.30 -9.20 0.74
N VAL A 135 4.40 -8.29 1.69
CA VAL A 135 5.60 -8.07 2.49
C VAL A 135 5.20 -7.86 3.95
N PRO A 136 5.72 -8.65 4.90
CA PRO A 136 5.66 -8.28 6.30
C PRO A 136 6.63 -7.10 6.52
N ALA A 137 6.08 -5.92 6.74
CA ALA A 137 6.85 -4.70 7.00
C ALA A 137 7.60 -4.77 8.33
N ARG A 138 7.00 -5.47 9.28
CA ARG A 138 7.51 -5.77 10.61
C ARG A 138 7.08 -7.16 11.02
N GLY A 139 7.93 -7.86 11.77
CA GLY A 139 7.65 -9.20 12.28
C GLY A 139 7.69 -10.29 11.21
N GLY A 140 7.41 -11.52 11.61
CA GLY A 140 7.38 -12.70 10.74
C GLY A 140 5.98 -13.26 10.58
N ILE A 141 5.72 -13.86 9.42
CA ILE A 141 4.42 -14.47 9.07
C ILE A 141 4.60 -15.87 8.49
N GLU A 142 3.50 -16.61 8.43
CA GLU A 142 3.32 -17.77 7.54
C GLU A 142 2.26 -17.43 6.49
N VAL A 143 2.52 -17.74 5.24
CA VAL A 143 1.57 -17.58 4.13
C VAL A 143 1.27 -18.95 3.55
N ASN A 144 0.04 -19.42 3.65
CA ASN A 144 -0.37 -20.76 3.25
C ASN A 144 0.58 -21.86 3.83
N GLY A 145 1.00 -21.69 5.09
CA GLY A 145 1.92 -22.60 5.79
C GLY A 145 3.41 -22.42 5.46
N ILE A 146 3.78 -21.45 4.62
CA ILE A 146 5.18 -21.16 4.27
C ILE A 146 5.66 -19.96 5.09
N ALA A 147 6.71 -20.16 5.89
CA ALA A 147 7.29 -19.12 6.73
C ALA A 147 7.97 -18.02 5.91
N ALA A 148 7.75 -16.79 6.28
CA ALA A 148 8.36 -15.61 5.69
C ALA A 148 8.83 -14.63 6.79
N PRO A 149 10.13 -14.32 6.85
CA PRO A 149 10.67 -13.37 7.81
C PRO A 149 10.30 -11.93 7.44
N GLU A 150 10.52 -11.02 8.37
CA GLU A 150 10.39 -9.58 8.16
C GLU A 150 11.06 -9.14 6.85
N ARG A 151 10.38 -8.32 6.08
CA ARG A 151 10.81 -7.76 4.78
C ARG A 151 11.01 -8.79 3.66
N ALA A 152 10.61 -10.03 3.85
CA ALA A 152 10.56 -10.98 2.75
C ALA A 152 9.47 -10.60 1.75
N GLY A 153 9.79 -10.62 0.47
CA GLY A 153 8.80 -10.48 -0.61
C GLY A 153 8.18 -11.83 -0.95
N ILE A 154 6.86 -11.96 -0.86
CA ILE A 154 6.13 -13.19 -1.12
C ILE A 154 5.22 -12.98 -2.34
N ARG A 155 5.43 -13.77 -3.38
CA ARG A 155 4.56 -13.81 -4.56
C ARG A 155 3.60 -14.99 -4.44
N VAL A 156 2.30 -14.72 -4.57
CA VAL A 156 1.26 -15.75 -4.60
C VAL A 156 0.59 -15.74 -5.98
N ALA A 157 0.48 -16.91 -6.58
CA ALA A 157 -0.18 -17.12 -7.86
C ALA A 157 -0.73 -18.54 -7.95
N GLY A 158 -1.89 -18.69 -8.61
CA GLY A 158 -2.55 -19.99 -8.76
C GLY A 158 -3.31 -20.46 -7.51
N GLU A 159 -3.49 -19.58 -6.54
CA GLU A 159 -4.25 -19.80 -5.32
C GLU A 159 -5.57 -19.02 -5.38
N GLU A 160 -6.65 -19.60 -4.88
CA GLU A 160 -7.92 -18.88 -4.74
C GLU A 160 -8.02 -18.11 -3.43
N THR A 161 -7.17 -18.45 -2.46
CA THR A 161 -7.18 -17.86 -1.12
C THR A 161 -5.77 -17.80 -0.55
N ILE A 162 -5.49 -16.71 0.14
CA ILE A 162 -4.28 -16.53 0.93
C ILE A 162 -4.68 -16.53 2.40
N THR A 163 -4.08 -17.42 3.18
CA THR A 163 -4.14 -17.39 4.65
C THR A 163 -2.83 -16.89 5.18
N ILE A 164 -2.87 -15.82 5.96
CA ILE A 164 -1.71 -15.15 6.54
C ILE A 164 -1.81 -15.30 8.05
N LYS A 165 -0.82 -15.94 8.67
CA LYS A 165 -0.72 -16.12 10.11
C LYS A 165 0.46 -15.35 10.66
N ALA A 166 0.25 -14.51 11.65
CA ALA A 166 1.29 -13.80 12.35
C ALA A 166 2.08 -14.74 13.29
N VAL A 167 3.39 -14.85 13.06
CA VAL A 167 4.30 -15.59 13.96
C VAL A 167 4.70 -14.73 15.15
N THR A 168 4.88 -13.44 14.91
CA THR A 168 5.10 -12.39 15.91
C THR A 168 4.12 -11.25 15.64
N ASP A 169 4.04 -10.24 16.49
CA ASP A 169 3.31 -9.02 16.18
C ASP A 169 3.83 -8.47 14.83
N THR A 170 2.94 -8.27 13.87
CA THR A 170 3.32 -7.98 12.48
C THR A 170 2.48 -6.89 11.84
N GLU A 171 3.09 -6.17 10.91
CA GLU A 171 2.44 -5.27 9.97
C GLU A 171 2.66 -5.78 8.55
N ILE A 172 1.61 -5.81 7.75
CA ILE A 172 1.64 -6.41 6.41
C ILE A 172 1.14 -5.41 5.38
N VAL A 173 1.82 -5.39 4.24
CA VAL A 173 1.32 -4.77 3.01
C VAL A 173 1.11 -5.87 1.98
N LEU A 174 -0.07 -5.90 1.37
CA LEU A 174 -0.45 -6.84 0.33
C LEU A 174 -0.95 -6.07 -0.89
N VAL A 175 -0.44 -6.41 -2.07
CA VAL A 175 -0.91 -5.89 -3.36
C VAL A 175 -1.59 -7.04 -4.11
N ASP A 176 -2.89 -6.88 -4.35
CA ASP A 176 -3.75 -7.81 -5.09
C ASP A 176 -3.88 -7.30 -6.54
N ILE A 177 -3.51 -8.11 -7.51
CA ILE A 177 -3.32 -7.75 -8.92
C ILE A 177 -4.16 -8.68 -9.81
N ALA A 178 -4.84 -8.11 -10.79
CA ALA A 178 -5.54 -8.87 -11.82
C ALA A 178 -4.60 -9.74 -12.68
#